data_75820d70002c53bf7bec488f51b8d799
#
_entry.id   75820d70002c53bf7bec488f51b8d799
#
_cell.length_a   1.000
_cell.length_b   1.000
_cell.length_c   1.000
_cell.angle_alpha   90.00
_cell.angle_beta   90.00
_cell.angle_gamma   90.00
#
_symmetry.space_group_name_H-M   'P 1'
#
loop_
_entity.id
_entity.type
_entity.pdbx_description
1 polymer ?
#
loop_
_entity_poly.entity_id
_entity_poly.type
_entity_poly.pdbx_seq_one_letter_code
_entity_poly.pdbx_strand_id
1 'polypeptide(L)'
;MNLPELTLPQMLRERARQDAQRVAIRQKDFGIWKPFTWAQYYERSCHFGLGLLALGLPVGGHVGVIAENRIEWVLAQMGAGLVGAVTVGVYPTSPSPEVAYVVGHADISIMVCEDQEQTDKVLEALAELPRLQKIIVMETKGLRSFAPEHRALISTFDEVEALGRQAHAQAGAAQIEQVLAQQTLDDIGLMIYTSGSTGKPKGAMISWRNMRGVAPGIIERLQLGRDTSHLSYLPLCHVAEQM
;
A
#
# COMPACT_ATOMS: atom_id res chain seq x y z
N MET A 1 -1.30 9.61 27.23
CA MET A 1 -1.27 10.60 26.12
C MET A 1 -2.48 10.31 25.23
N ASN A 2 -3.47 11.21 25.18
CA ASN A 2 -4.59 11.05 24.25
C ASN A 2 -4.06 11.25 22.83
N LEU A 3 -3.88 10.15 22.10
CA LEU A 3 -3.60 10.22 20.67
C LEU A 3 -4.85 10.80 19.98
N PRO A 4 -4.72 11.80 19.11
CA PRO A 4 -5.86 12.33 18.39
C PRO A 4 -6.56 11.20 17.61
N GLU A 5 -7.88 11.29 17.48
CA GLU A 5 -8.68 10.31 16.74
C GLU A 5 -8.52 10.51 15.21
N LEU A 6 -7.29 10.25 14.72
CA LEU A 6 -6.92 10.37 13.32
C LEU A 6 -6.71 8.97 12.72
N THR A 7 -7.07 8.81 11.46
CA THR A 7 -6.70 7.62 10.67
C THR A 7 -5.19 7.62 10.37
N LEU A 8 -4.61 6.50 9.92
CA LEU A 8 -3.19 6.47 9.59
C LEU A 8 -2.82 7.45 8.44
N PRO A 9 -3.61 7.58 7.36
CA PRO A 9 -3.36 8.62 6.35
C PRO A 9 -3.41 10.05 6.90
N GLN A 10 -4.37 10.36 7.79
CA GLN A 10 -4.43 11.66 8.47
C GLN A 10 -3.21 11.88 9.38
N MET A 11 -2.77 10.85 10.11
CA MET A 11 -1.57 10.90 10.93
C MET A 11 -0.31 11.12 10.09
N LEU A 12 -0.18 10.47 8.94
CA LEU A 12 0.94 10.67 8.02
C LEU A 12 1.00 12.13 7.55
N ARG A 13 -0.15 12.71 7.15
CA ARG A 13 -0.23 14.13 6.79
C ARG A 13 0.22 15.04 7.93
N GLU A 14 -0.26 14.82 9.15
CA GLU A 14 0.11 15.63 10.30
C GLU A 14 1.60 15.48 10.66
N ARG A 15 2.17 14.28 10.55
CA ARG A 15 3.61 14.07 10.73
C ARG A 15 4.44 14.80 9.67
N ALA A 16 4.02 14.77 8.43
CA ALA A 16 4.68 15.51 7.36
C ALA A 16 4.67 17.03 7.59
N ARG A 17 3.60 17.56 8.22
CA ARG A 17 3.50 18.99 8.58
C ARG A 17 4.38 19.35 9.80
N GLN A 18 4.36 18.52 10.84
CA GLN A 18 5.04 18.80 12.11
C GLN A 18 6.52 18.46 12.12
N ASP A 19 6.89 17.36 11.44
CA ASP A 19 8.20 16.74 11.50
C ASP A 19 8.83 16.57 10.11
N ALA A 20 8.52 17.46 9.16
CA ALA A 20 8.82 17.37 7.73
C ALA A 20 10.20 16.79 7.41
N GLN A 21 11.25 17.27 8.07
CA GLN A 21 12.64 16.90 7.80
C GLN A 21 13.17 15.74 8.64
N ARG A 22 12.37 15.23 9.60
CA ARG A 22 12.76 14.05 10.37
C ARG A 22 12.65 12.80 9.51
N VAL A 23 13.56 11.86 9.75
CA VAL A 23 13.55 10.55 9.09
C VAL A 23 12.34 9.75 9.58
N ALA A 24 11.48 9.34 8.64
CA ALA A 24 10.34 8.46 8.88
C ALA A 24 10.73 6.99 8.66
N ILE A 25 11.40 6.71 7.55
CA ILE A 25 11.74 5.35 7.11
C ILE A 25 13.19 5.31 6.66
N ARG A 26 13.84 4.17 6.86
CA ARG A 26 15.13 3.84 6.25
C ARG A 26 15.01 2.52 5.52
N GLN A 27 15.40 2.49 4.26
CA GLN A 27 15.53 1.26 3.49
C GLN A 27 16.98 0.97 3.22
N LYS A 28 17.38 -0.28 3.38
CA LYS A 28 18.74 -0.71 3.02
C LYS A 28 18.78 -1.10 1.54
N ASP A 29 19.66 -0.47 0.79
CA ASP A 29 19.86 -0.73 -0.63
C ASP A 29 21.37 -0.90 -0.90
N PHE A 30 21.77 -2.04 -1.46
CA PHE A 30 23.18 -2.44 -1.65
C PHE A 30 24.08 -2.19 -0.41
N GLY A 31 23.55 -2.49 0.78
CA GLY A 31 24.28 -2.33 2.05
C GLY A 31 24.22 -0.93 2.66
N ILE A 32 23.68 0.07 1.96
CA ILE A 32 23.60 1.47 2.40
C ILE A 32 22.19 1.80 2.86
N TRP A 33 22.03 2.39 4.05
CA TRP A 33 20.75 2.87 4.54
C TRP A 33 20.39 4.20 3.88
N LYS A 34 19.31 4.20 3.09
CA LYS A 34 18.72 5.39 2.48
C LYS A 34 17.58 5.91 3.35
N PRO A 35 17.68 7.13 3.90
CA PRO A 35 16.63 7.71 4.71
C PRO A 35 15.55 8.36 3.83
N PHE A 36 14.30 8.27 4.29
CA PHE A 36 13.15 9.00 3.77
C PHE A 36 12.55 9.82 4.90
N THR A 37 12.35 11.11 4.66
CA THR A 37 11.73 12.02 5.64
C THR A 37 10.21 11.86 5.64
N TRP A 38 9.54 12.38 6.69
CA TRP A 38 8.08 12.41 6.74
C TRP A 38 7.46 13.19 5.58
N ALA A 39 8.10 14.30 5.16
CA ALA A 39 7.68 15.05 3.99
C ALA A 39 7.74 14.21 2.72
N GLN A 40 8.87 13.52 2.47
CA GLN A 40 9.04 12.66 1.31
C GLN A 40 8.08 11.46 1.33
N TYR A 41 7.85 10.86 2.50
CA TYR A 41 6.90 9.76 2.65
C TYR A 41 5.48 10.21 2.27
N TYR A 42 5.02 11.33 2.83
CA TYR A 42 3.70 11.87 2.51
C TYR A 42 3.58 12.28 1.05
N GLU A 43 4.54 13.05 0.53
CA GLU A 43 4.55 13.52 -0.86
C GLU A 43 4.47 12.37 -1.86
N ARG A 44 5.34 11.37 -1.71
CA ARG A 44 5.35 10.19 -2.58
C ARG A 44 4.06 9.39 -2.47
N SER A 45 3.52 9.21 -1.26
CA SER A 45 2.22 8.56 -1.07
C SER A 45 1.09 9.34 -1.75
N CYS A 46 1.10 10.69 -1.70
CA CYS A 46 0.15 11.52 -2.43
C CYS A 46 0.27 11.30 -3.94
N HIS A 47 1.49 11.32 -4.48
CA HIS A 47 1.72 11.09 -5.90
C HIS A 47 1.23 9.71 -6.33
N PHE A 48 1.55 8.67 -5.56
CA PHE A 48 1.08 7.32 -5.87
C PHE A 48 -0.45 7.23 -5.82
N GLY A 49 -1.09 7.76 -4.77
CA GLY A 49 -2.56 7.77 -4.64
C GLY A 49 -3.27 8.49 -5.78
N LEU A 50 -2.79 9.69 -6.15
CA LEU A 50 -3.33 10.43 -7.30
C LEU A 50 -3.07 9.71 -8.63
N GLY A 51 -1.95 8.98 -8.74
CA GLY A 51 -1.66 8.11 -9.87
C GLY A 51 -2.66 6.96 -9.98
N LEU A 52 -3.05 6.35 -8.86
CA LEU A 52 -4.10 5.32 -8.84
C LEU A 52 -5.44 5.86 -9.37
N LEU A 53 -5.83 7.08 -8.95
CA LEU A 53 -7.03 7.72 -9.46
C LEU A 53 -6.94 8.02 -10.96
N ALA A 54 -5.77 8.46 -11.44
CA ALA A 54 -5.53 8.69 -12.87
C ALA A 54 -5.59 7.39 -13.70
N LEU A 55 -5.30 6.24 -13.08
CA LEU A 55 -5.48 4.91 -13.68
C LEU A 55 -6.92 4.39 -13.59
N GLY A 56 -7.84 5.17 -13.02
CA GLY A 56 -9.26 4.82 -12.94
C GLY A 56 -9.68 4.06 -11.68
N LEU A 57 -8.84 4.04 -10.63
CA LEU A 57 -9.25 3.43 -9.36
C LEU A 57 -10.48 4.14 -8.79
N PRO A 58 -11.61 3.46 -8.55
CA PRO A 58 -12.78 4.07 -7.95
C PRO A 58 -12.57 4.34 -6.45
N VAL A 59 -13.33 5.28 -5.89
CA VAL A 59 -13.41 5.47 -4.43
C VAL A 59 -13.90 4.17 -3.78
N GLY A 60 -13.23 3.76 -2.71
CA GLY A 60 -13.48 2.46 -2.06
C GLY A 60 -12.95 1.27 -2.85
N GLY A 61 -12.24 1.49 -3.96
CA GLY A 61 -11.62 0.43 -4.76
C GLY A 61 -10.52 -0.31 -4.01
N HIS A 62 -10.20 -1.52 -4.45
CA HIS A 62 -9.21 -2.37 -3.80
C HIS A 62 -7.92 -2.42 -4.61
N VAL A 63 -6.80 -2.21 -3.90
CA VAL A 63 -5.44 -2.28 -4.45
C VAL A 63 -4.72 -3.45 -3.80
N GLY A 64 -4.38 -4.46 -4.57
CA GLY A 64 -3.57 -5.59 -4.10
C GLY A 64 -2.09 -5.22 -4.05
N VAL A 65 -1.37 -5.68 -3.03
CA VAL A 65 0.09 -5.54 -2.96
C VAL A 65 0.70 -6.90 -2.65
N ILE A 66 1.57 -7.38 -3.53
CA ILE A 66 2.33 -8.63 -3.40
C ILE A 66 3.82 -8.31 -3.52
N ALA A 67 4.48 -8.19 -2.39
CA ALA A 67 5.90 -7.85 -2.29
C ALA A 67 6.46 -8.15 -0.91
N GLU A 68 7.77 -8.32 -0.84
CA GLU A 68 8.55 -8.27 0.39
C GLU A 68 8.54 -6.86 1.01
N ASN A 69 9.18 -6.69 2.18
CA ASN A 69 9.23 -5.40 2.86
C ASN A 69 10.08 -4.38 2.09
N ARG A 70 9.39 -3.44 1.44
CA ARG A 70 9.97 -2.37 0.62
C ARG A 70 9.28 -1.04 0.90
N ILE A 71 9.96 0.06 0.57
CA ILE A 71 9.37 1.40 0.68
C ILE A 71 8.11 1.53 -0.20
N GLU A 72 8.11 0.93 -1.39
CA GLU A 72 7.01 0.97 -2.33
C GLU A 72 5.74 0.32 -1.75
N TRP A 73 5.89 -0.71 -0.90
CA TRP A 73 4.77 -1.35 -0.21
C TRP A 73 4.02 -0.34 0.68
N VAL A 74 4.78 0.36 1.55
CA VAL A 74 4.17 1.35 2.47
C VAL A 74 3.67 2.59 1.74
N LEU A 75 4.33 2.99 0.63
CA LEU A 75 3.85 4.06 -0.24
C LEU A 75 2.53 3.68 -0.92
N ALA A 76 2.40 2.44 -1.40
CA ALA A 76 1.18 1.95 -2.02
C ALA A 76 0.02 1.91 -1.02
N GLN A 77 0.25 1.41 0.19
CA GLN A 77 -0.76 1.37 1.25
C GLN A 77 -1.23 2.76 1.66
N MET A 78 -0.28 3.65 1.97
CA MET A 78 -0.64 5.01 2.36
C MET A 78 -1.25 5.80 1.20
N GLY A 79 -0.74 5.62 -0.02
CA GLY A 79 -1.31 6.23 -1.22
C GLY A 79 -2.75 5.79 -1.48
N ALA A 80 -3.03 4.49 -1.37
CA ALA A 80 -4.40 3.97 -1.44
C ALA A 80 -5.29 4.57 -0.33
N GLY A 81 -4.81 4.59 0.91
CA GLY A 81 -5.55 5.18 2.04
C GLY A 81 -5.81 6.68 1.88
N LEU A 82 -4.87 7.45 1.31
CA LEU A 82 -5.02 8.88 1.05
C LEU A 82 -6.11 9.20 0.02
N VAL A 83 -6.45 8.26 -0.85
CA VAL A 83 -7.52 8.40 -1.85
C VAL A 83 -8.78 7.59 -1.52
N GLY A 84 -8.87 7.08 -0.30
CA GLY A 84 -10.06 6.35 0.19
C GLY A 84 -10.20 4.93 -0.37
N ALA A 85 -9.11 4.34 -0.84
CA ALA A 85 -9.07 2.95 -1.30
C ALA A 85 -8.59 2.02 -0.17
N VAL A 86 -8.85 0.72 -0.34
CA VAL A 86 -8.47 -0.34 0.59
C VAL A 86 -7.27 -1.11 0.03
N THR A 87 -6.24 -1.28 0.84
CA THR A 87 -5.10 -2.14 0.49
C THR A 87 -5.42 -3.60 0.81
N VAL A 88 -5.09 -4.50 -0.10
CA VAL A 88 -5.20 -5.95 0.11
C VAL A 88 -3.80 -6.55 0.09
N GLY A 89 -3.32 -7.00 1.24
CA GLY A 89 -2.01 -7.64 1.36
C GLY A 89 -2.05 -9.08 0.85
N VAL A 90 -1.14 -9.42 -0.07
CA VAL A 90 -0.96 -10.77 -0.61
C VAL A 90 0.45 -11.24 -0.26
N TYR A 91 0.57 -12.49 0.23
CA TYR A 91 1.88 -13.04 0.56
C TYR A 91 2.69 -13.33 -0.72
N PRO A 92 3.95 -12.85 -0.82
CA PRO A 92 4.79 -13.14 -1.98
C PRO A 92 5.13 -14.63 -2.13
N THR A 93 5.02 -15.39 -1.05
CA THR A 93 5.21 -16.85 -1.04
C THR A 93 3.98 -17.63 -1.50
N SER A 94 2.83 -16.97 -1.69
CA SER A 94 1.61 -17.64 -2.18
C SER A 94 1.81 -18.13 -3.63
N PRO A 95 1.35 -19.36 -3.95
CA PRO A 95 1.36 -19.87 -5.31
C PRO A 95 0.30 -19.18 -6.18
N SER A 96 0.48 -19.22 -7.52
CA SER A 96 -0.42 -18.56 -8.47
C SER A 96 -1.92 -18.83 -8.25
N PRO A 97 -2.40 -20.06 -7.94
CA PRO A 97 -3.83 -20.29 -7.69
C PRO A 97 -4.37 -19.58 -6.45
N GLU A 98 -3.54 -19.39 -5.42
CA GLU A 98 -3.94 -18.66 -4.21
C GLU A 98 -3.97 -17.15 -4.50
N VAL A 99 -2.97 -16.64 -5.25
CA VAL A 99 -2.95 -15.25 -5.72
C VAL A 99 -4.20 -14.97 -6.55
N ALA A 100 -4.52 -15.83 -7.52
CA ALA A 100 -5.73 -15.73 -8.34
C ALA A 100 -7.00 -15.66 -7.49
N TYR A 101 -7.11 -16.56 -6.50
CA TYR A 101 -8.25 -16.56 -5.58
C TYR A 101 -8.37 -15.25 -4.81
N VAL A 102 -7.27 -14.76 -4.22
CA VAL A 102 -7.28 -13.52 -3.43
C VAL A 102 -7.65 -12.32 -4.30
N VAL A 103 -7.02 -12.19 -5.48
CA VAL A 103 -7.27 -11.08 -6.41
C VAL A 103 -8.74 -11.07 -6.86
N GLY A 104 -9.28 -12.23 -7.22
CA GLY A 104 -10.68 -12.35 -7.66
C GLY A 104 -11.67 -12.15 -6.52
N HIS A 105 -11.44 -12.78 -5.35
CA HIS A 105 -12.36 -12.72 -4.20
C HIS A 105 -12.40 -11.33 -3.53
N ALA A 106 -11.27 -10.62 -3.54
CA ALA A 106 -11.18 -9.26 -3.01
C ALA A 106 -11.60 -8.19 -4.03
N ASP A 107 -12.03 -8.56 -5.22
CA ASP A 107 -12.38 -7.59 -6.29
C ASP A 107 -11.26 -6.57 -6.57
N ILE A 108 -10.01 -7.01 -6.55
CA ILE A 108 -8.85 -6.13 -6.78
C ILE A 108 -8.89 -5.64 -8.23
N SER A 109 -8.86 -4.32 -8.41
CA SER A 109 -8.83 -3.69 -9.72
C SER A 109 -7.42 -3.27 -10.16
N ILE A 110 -6.53 -2.99 -9.20
CA ILE A 110 -5.11 -2.67 -9.47
C ILE A 110 -4.24 -3.56 -8.58
N MET A 111 -3.28 -4.24 -9.19
CA MET A 111 -2.33 -5.08 -8.47
C MET A 111 -0.94 -4.44 -8.50
N VAL A 112 -0.29 -4.31 -7.34
CA VAL A 112 1.09 -3.85 -7.21
C VAL A 112 1.96 -5.05 -6.91
N CYS A 113 2.87 -5.37 -7.82
CA CYS A 113 3.75 -6.53 -7.78
C CYS A 113 5.20 -6.09 -7.55
N GLU A 114 5.96 -6.84 -6.77
CA GLU A 114 7.36 -6.52 -6.53
C GLU A 114 8.18 -6.56 -7.81
N ASP A 115 8.13 -7.69 -8.52
CA ASP A 115 9.00 -8.02 -9.62
C ASP A 115 8.30 -8.85 -10.71
N GLN A 116 9.08 -9.42 -11.61
CA GLN A 116 8.58 -10.30 -12.67
C GLN A 116 7.91 -11.56 -12.10
N GLU A 117 8.48 -12.19 -11.08
CA GLU A 117 7.92 -13.42 -10.50
C GLU A 117 6.49 -13.18 -9.98
N GLN A 118 6.31 -12.11 -9.21
CA GLN A 118 4.99 -11.79 -8.67
C GLN A 118 4.01 -11.34 -9.77
N THR A 119 4.52 -10.68 -10.80
CA THR A 119 3.73 -10.28 -11.97
C THR A 119 3.26 -11.50 -12.77
N ASP A 120 4.13 -12.49 -12.98
CA ASP A 120 3.80 -13.72 -13.71
C ASP A 120 2.68 -14.48 -13.02
N LYS A 121 2.68 -14.58 -11.67
CA LYS A 121 1.58 -15.21 -10.91
C LYS A 121 0.21 -14.57 -11.19
N VAL A 122 0.16 -13.27 -11.37
CA VAL A 122 -1.08 -12.54 -11.70
C VAL A 122 -1.46 -12.72 -13.16
N LEU A 123 -0.48 -12.70 -14.07
CA LEU A 123 -0.71 -12.89 -15.50
C LEU A 123 -1.20 -14.29 -15.84
N GLU A 124 -0.70 -15.33 -15.16
CA GLU A 124 -1.17 -16.72 -15.32
C GLU A 124 -2.67 -16.85 -15.06
N ALA A 125 -3.21 -16.05 -14.16
CA ALA A 125 -4.62 -16.07 -13.78
C ALA A 125 -5.47 -15.00 -14.48
N LEU A 126 -4.91 -14.23 -15.40
CA LEU A 126 -5.56 -13.03 -15.96
C LEU A 126 -6.95 -13.29 -16.54
N ALA A 127 -7.13 -14.45 -17.20
CA ALA A 127 -8.42 -14.85 -17.78
C ALA A 127 -9.54 -15.02 -16.72
N GLU A 128 -9.17 -15.29 -15.46
CA GLU A 128 -10.07 -15.46 -14.33
C GLU A 128 -10.32 -14.17 -13.55
N LEU A 129 -9.65 -13.07 -13.93
CA LEU A 129 -9.62 -11.80 -13.19
C LEU A 129 -10.25 -10.65 -13.99
N PRO A 130 -11.55 -10.70 -14.32
CA PRO A 130 -12.19 -9.71 -15.21
C PRO A 130 -12.24 -8.28 -14.62
N ARG A 131 -12.03 -8.11 -13.31
CA ARG A 131 -12.00 -6.80 -12.66
C ARG A 131 -10.62 -6.18 -12.61
N LEU A 132 -9.55 -6.95 -12.86
CA LEU A 132 -8.19 -6.45 -12.85
C LEU A 132 -7.95 -5.55 -14.07
N GLN A 133 -7.62 -4.30 -13.82
CA GLN A 133 -7.45 -3.26 -14.85
C GLN A 133 -5.99 -2.89 -15.08
N LYS A 134 -5.16 -3.00 -14.04
CA LYS A 134 -3.74 -2.62 -14.08
C LYS A 134 -2.89 -3.47 -13.16
N ILE A 135 -1.66 -3.68 -13.60
CA ILE A 135 -0.57 -4.25 -12.81
C ILE A 135 0.53 -3.18 -12.72
N ILE A 136 0.95 -2.85 -11.51
CA ILE A 136 2.02 -1.89 -11.23
C ILE A 136 3.21 -2.68 -10.74
N VAL A 137 4.39 -2.51 -11.33
CA VAL A 137 5.59 -3.26 -10.97
C VAL A 137 6.62 -2.34 -10.35
N MET A 138 7.17 -2.76 -9.20
CA MET A 138 8.16 -2.01 -8.44
C MET A 138 9.56 -2.17 -9.05
N GLU A 139 10.00 -3.42 -9.31
CA GLU A 139 11.29 -3.73 -9.90
C GLU A 139 11.12 -4.04 -11.39
N THR A 140 11.73 -3.19 -12.23
CA THR A 140 11.54 -3.25 -13.68
C THR A 140 12.42 -4.30 -14.38
N LYS A 141 13.30 -4.96 -13.65
CA LYS A 141 14.15 -6.01 -14.21
C LYS A 141 13.30 -7.16 -14.72
N GLY A 142 13.50 -7.54 -15.97
CA GLY A 142 12.73 -8.61 -16.61
C GLY A 142 11.45 -8.17 -17.35
N LEU A 143 10.93 -6.97 -17.12
CA LEU A 143 9.68 -6.49 -17.77
C LEU A 143 9.70 -6.51 -19.30
N ARG A 144 10.87 -6.53 -19.93
CA ARG A 144 11.02 -6.56 -21.39
C ARG A 144 10.60 -7.89 -22.03
N SER A 145 10.50 -8.95 -21.23
CA SER A 145 10.14 -10.31 -21.72
C SER A 145 8.63 -10.54 -21.83
N PHE A 146 7.79 -9.65 -21.33
CA PHE A 146 6.34 -9.80 -21.43
C PHE A 146 5.82 -9.63 -22.88
N ALA A 147 4.78 -10.39 -23.18
CA ALA A 147 4.08 -10.27 -24.46
C ALA A 147 3.51 -8.86 -24.65
N PRO A 148 3.43 -8.34 -25.90
CA PRO A 148 2.96 -6.97 -26.15
C PRO A 148 1.60 -6.64 -25.54
N GLU A 149 0.66 -7.58 -25.53
CA GLU A 149 -0.67 -7.45 -24.95
C GLU A 149 -0.62 -7.22 -23.42
N HIS A 150 0.32 -7.87 -22.73
CA HIS A 150 0.50 -7.67 -21.29
C HIS A 150 1.14 -6.33 -20.98
N ARG A 151 1.97 -5.78 -21.88
CA ARG A 151 2.60 -4.47 -21.68
C ARG A 151 1.60 -3.32 -21.56
N ALA A 152 0.46 -3.41 -22.24
CA ALA A 152 -0.60 -2.41 -22.11
C ALA A 152 -1.26 -2.42 -20.73
N LEU A 153 -1.23 -3.57 -20.04
CA LEU A 153 -1.77 -3.75 -18.69
C LEU A 153 -0.78 -3.29 -17.61
N ILE A 154 0.54 -3.33 -17.90
CA ILE A 154 1.61 -3.10 -16.93
C ILE A 154 2.06 -1.64 -16.95
N SER A 155 2.25 -1.07 -15.77
CA SER A 155 2.93 0.21 -15.54
C SER A 155 3.99 0.01 -14.48
N THR A 156 5.03 0.85 -14.49
CA THR A 156 6.02 0.86 -13.40
C THR A 156 5.52 1.72 -12.23
N PHE A 157 6.04 1.46 -11.04
CA PHE A 157 5.73 2.26 -9.85
C PHE A 157 6.07 3.74 -10.07
N ASP A 158 7.23 4.02 -10.68
CA ASP A 158 7.69 5.39 -11.00
C ASP A 158 6.77 6.09 -12.02
N GLU A 159 6.24 5.37 -13.01
CA GLU A 159 5.27 5.93 -13.96
C GLU A 159 3.98 6.34 -13.25
N VAL A 160 3.51 5.54 -12.31
CA VAL A 160 2.30 5.86 -11.52
C VAL A 160 2.54 7.07 -10.61
N GLU A 161 3.69 7.15 -9.93
CA GLU A 161 4.07 8.36 -9.18
C GLU A 161 4.17 9.58 -10.10
N ALA A 162 4.68 9.43 -11.34
CA ALA A 162 4.77 10.53 -12.32
C ALA A 162 3.39 11.02 -12.76
N LEU A 163 2.45 10.11 -13.04
CA LEU A 163 1.05 10.46 -13.33
C LEU A 163 0.42 11.23 -12.16
N GLY A 164 0.60 10.76 -10.94
CA GLY A 164 0.08 11.45 -9.77
C GLY A 164 0.75 12.80 -9.50
N ARG A 165 2.05 12.92 -9.77
CA ARG A 165 2.76 14.22 -9.70
C ARG A 165 2.19 15.21 -10.70
N GLN A 166 1.88 14.76 -11.91
CA GLN A 166 1.23 15.60 -12.92
C GLN A 166 -0.17 16.03 -12.47
N ALA A 167 -0.98 15.11 -11.96
CA ALA A 167 -2.31 15.42 -11.43
C ALA A 167 -2.23 16.41 -10.25
N HIS A 168 -1.26 16.22 -9.34
CA HIS A 168 -1.01 17.12 -8.21
C HIS A 168 -0.62 18.53 -8.67
N ALA A 169 0.22 18.65 -9.70
CA ALA A 169 0.62 19.94 -10.26
C ALA A 169 -0.57 20.71 -10.90
N GLN A 170 -1.56 19.99 -11.43
CA GLN A 170 -2.75 20.56 -12.08
C GLN A 170 -3.85 20.96 -11.08
N ALA A 171 -4.14 20.11 -10.10
CA ALA A 171 -5.29 20.26 -9.20
C ALA A 171 -4.91 20.40 -7.72
N GLY A 172 -3.61 20.35 -7.39
CA GLY A 172 -3.14 20.34 -6.00
C GLY A 172 -3.56 19.08 -5.24
N ALA A 173 -3.58 19.18 -3.92
CA ALA A 173 -3.99 18.10 -3.02
C ALA A 173 -5.49 18.12 -2.68
N ALA A 174 -6.31 18.91 -3.38
CA ALA A 174 -7.71 19.13 -3.01
C ALA A 174 -8.51 17.83 -2.88
N GLN A 175 -8.30 16.89 -3.79
CA GLN A 175 -8.98 15.59 -3.78
C GLN A 175 -8.58 14.73 -2.57
N ILE A 176 -7.28 14.73 -2.22
CA ILE A 176 -6.77 14.05 -1.02
C ILE A 176 -7.34 14.71 0.25
N GLU A 177 -7.32 16.04 0.34
CA GLU A 177 -7.86 16.76 1.50
C GLU A 177 -9.36 16.51 1.67
N GLN A 178 -10.12 16.40 0.59
CA GLN A 178 -11.54 16.04 0.63
C GLN A 178 -11.77 14.62 1.19
N VAL A 179 -11.00 13.64 0.75
CA VAL A 179 -11.06 12.26 1.25
C VAL A 179 -10.70 12.25 2.74
N LEU A 180 -9.58 12.86 3.12
CA LEU A 180 -9.13 12.90 4.51
C LEU A 180 -10.13 13.60 5.44
N ALA A 181 -10.85 14.62 4.95
CA ALA A 181 -11.87 15.31 5.75
C ALA A 181 -13.10 14.44 6.05
N GLN A 182 -13.38 13.44 5.21
CA GLN A 182 -14.52 12.52 5.35
C GLN A 182 -14.13 11.21 6.04
N GLN A 183 -12.84 10.90 6.08
CA GLN A 183 -12.33 9.61 6.56
C GLN A 183 -12.52 9.47 8.08
N THR A 184 -12.99 8.31 8.49
CA THR A 184 -13.24 7.96 9.89
C THR A 184 -12.39 6.77 10.34
N LEU A 185 -12.30 6.56 11.66
CA LEU A 185 -11.58 5.41 12.21
C LEU A 185 -12.25 4.07 11.87
N ASP A 186 -13.52 4.06 11.52
CA ASP A 186 -14.27 2.84 11.21
C ASP A 186 -14.15 2.44 9.73
N ASP A 187 -13.55 3.29 8.89
CA ASP A 187 -13.27 2.95 7.50
C ASP A 187 -12.23 1.84 7.44
N ILE A 188 -12.42 0.92 6.48
CA ILE A 188 -11.48 -0.17 6.22
C ILE A 188 -10.29 0.38 5.46
N GLY A 189 -9.09 0.18 6.02
CA GLY A 189 -7.83 0.61 5.39
C GLY A 189 -7.00 -0.54 4.82
N LEU A 190 -7.22 -1.75 5.36
CA LEU A 190 -6.42 -2.92 5.00
C LEU A 190 -7.31 -4.17 5.01
N MET A 191 -7.05 -5.07 4.07
CA MET A 191 -7.61 -6.42 4.08
C MET A 191 -6.48 -7.42 4.05
N ILE A 192 -6.54 -8.42 4.94
CA ILE A 192 -5.52 -9.46 5.08
C ILE A 192 -6.17 -10.82 4.92
N TYR A 193 -5.61 -11.65 4.04
CA TYR A 193 -6.08 -13.01 3.85
C TYR A 193 -5.35 -13.96 4.79
N THR A 194 -6.13 -14.73 5.56
CA THR A 194 -5.60 -15.75 6.48
C THR A 194 -6.12 -17.12 6.10
N SER A 195 -5.28 -18.14 6.21
CA SER A 195 -5.69 -19.53 6.05
C SER A 195 -6.71 -19.87 7.14
N GLY A 196 -7.99 -19.97 6.78
CA GLY A 196 -9.03 -20.47 7.68
C GLY A 196 -8.84 -21.97 7.94
N SER A 197 -9.25 -22.42 9.12
CA SER A 197 -9.20 -23.85 9.52
C SER A 197 -10.06 -24.77 8.63
N THR A 198 -10.86 -24.24 7.73
CA THR A 198 -11.93 -24.97 7.02
C THR A 198 -11.95 -24.77 5.50
N GLY A 199 -10.83 -24.39 4.85
CA GLY A 199 -10.81 -24.28 3.37
C GLY A 199 -10.10 -23.04 2.84
N LYS A 200 -10.70 -22.36 1.86
CA LYS A 200 -10.08 -21.20 1.19
C LYS A 200 -9.79 -20.04 2.16
N PRO A 201 -8.73 -19.25 1.92
CA PRO A 201 -8.39 -18.09 2.73
C PRO A 201 -9.58 -17.11 2.86
N LYS A 202 -9.70 -16.48 4.03
CA LYS A 202 -10.73 -15.46 4.31
C LYS A 202 -10.08 -14.09 4.46
N GLY A 203 -10.69 -13.08 3.85
CA GLY A 203 -10.25 -11.68 3.96
C GLY A 203 -10.75 -11.05 5.25
N ALA A 204 -9.84 -10.81 6.21
CA ALA A 204 -10.14 -10.03 7.40
C ALA A 204 -10.07 -8.54 7.05
N MET A 205 -11.18 -7.84 7.22
CA MET A 205 -11.27 -6.39 7.03
C MET A 205 -10.79 -5.68 8.29
N ILE A 206 -9.76 -4.86 8.15
CA ILE A 206 -9.09 -4.16 9.25
C ILE A 206 -9.37 -2.66 9.10
N SER A 207 -10.11 -2.10 10.05
CA SER A 207 -10.36 -0.66 10.09
C SER A 207 -9.15 0.10 10.64
N TRP A 208 -9.10 1.41 10.39
CA TRP A 208 -8.09 2.27 10.99
C TRP A 208 -8.13 2.22 12.53
N ARG A 209 -9.31 2.03 13.12
CA ARG A 209 -9.49 1.81 14.56
C ARG A 209 -8.80 0.54 15.04
N ASN A 210 -8.94 -0.56 14.29
CA ASN A 210 -8.29 -1.82 14.64
C ASN A 210 -6.75 -1.68 14.62
N MET A 211 -6.20 -1.07 13.56
CA MET A 211 -4.76 -0.86 13.43
C MET A 211 -4.20 0.01 14.55
N ARG A 212 -4.95 1.02 14.97
CA ARG A 212 -4.54 1.94 16.05
C ARG A 212 -4.76 1.39 17.45
N GLY A 213 -5.75 0.50 17.62
CA GLY A 213 -6.20 0.05 18.93
C GLY A 213 -5.12 -0.64 19.77
N VAL A 214 -4.14 -1.26 19.13
CA VAL A 214 -3.02 -1.94 19.79
C VAL A 214 -1.83 -1.03 20.07
N ALA A 215 -1.69 0.07 19.33
CA ALA A 215 -0.53 0.96 19.42
C ALA A 215 -0.29 1.53 20.85
N PRO A 216 -1.30 2.00 21.61
CA PRO A 216 -1.08 2.51 22.96
C PRO A 216 -0.44 1.49 23.89
N GLY A 217 -0.91 0.24 23.84
CA GLY A 217 -0.36 -0.84 24.68
C GLY A 217 1.09 -1.20 24.30
N ILE A 218 1.41 -1.20 23.01
CA ILE A 218 2.78 -1.44 22.54
C ILE A 218 3.70 -0.29 22.96
N ILE A 219 3.27 0.96 22.75
CA ILE A 219 4.03 2.16 23.12
C ILE A 219 4.35 2.15 24.61
N GLU A 220 3.35 1.87 25.46
CA GLU A 220 3.53 1.80 26.90
C GLU A 220 4.45 0.64 27.32
N ARG A 221 4.19 -0.55 26.79
CA ARG A 221 4.94 -1.76 27.16
C ARG A 221 6.41 -1.70 26.76
N LEU A 222 6.71 -1.16 25.59
CA LEU A 222 8.07 -1.06 25.05
C LEU A 222 8.71 0.31 25.33
N GLN A 223 8.02 1.21 26.03
CA GLN A 223 8.48 2.58 26.32
C GLN A 223 8.93 3.35 25.07
N LEU A 224 8.16 3.18 23.96
CA LEU A 224 8.49 3.79 22.71
C LEU A 224 8.33 5.30 22.78
N GLY A 225 9.37 6.03 22.37
CA GLY A 225 9.39 7.47 22.29
C GLY A 225 9.53 7.98 20.87
N ARG A 226 9.57 9.31 20.75
CA ARG A 226 9.65 10.01 19.47
C ARG A 226 10.93 9.67 18.66
N ASP A 227 12.00 9.25 19.35
CA ASP A 227 13.29 8.95 18.75
C ASP A 227 13.54 7.44 18.60
N THR A 228 12.56 6.62 18.97
CA THR A 228 12.66 5.17 18.84
C THR A 228 12.67 4.78 17.36
N SER A 229 13.59 3.87 17.01
CA SER A 229 13.63 3.23 15.68
C SER A 229 13.26 1.76 15.82
N HIS A 230 12.47 1.28 14.88
CA HIS A 230 12.04 -0.11 14.79
C HIS A 230 12.58 -0.74 13.50
N LEU A 231 12.96 -2.01 13.56
CA LEU A 231 13.32 -2.79 12.37
C LEU A 231 12.08 -3.58 11.90
N SER A 232 11.55 -3.20 10.73
CA SER A 232 10.49 -3.94 10.06
C SER A 232 11.07 -5.23 9.45
N TYR A 233 10.63 -6.39 9.93
CA TYR A 233 11.10 -7.70 9.48
C TYR A 233 10.02 -8.75 9.31
N LEU A 234 8.83 -8.55 9.89
CA LEU A 234 7.67 -9.38 9.58
C LEU A 234 7.07 -8.92 8.25
N PRO A 235 6.42 -9.82 7.49
CA PRO A 235 5.81 -9.41 6.21
C PRO A 235 4.79 -8.27 6.40
N LEU A 236 4.89 -7.22 5.60
CA LEU A 236 3.95 -6.09 5.63
C LEU A 236 2.52 -6.49 5.26
N CYS A 237 2.32 -7.62 4.58
CA CYS A 237 1.01 -8.21 4.36
C CYS A 237 0.42 -8.90 5.60
N HIS A 238 1.16 -8.95 6.74
CA HIS A 238 0.69 -9.50 8.00
C HIS A 238 0.34 -8.41 8.99
N VAL A 239 -0.79 -8.56 9.70
CA VAL A 239 -1.30 -7.54 10.63
C VAL A 239 -0.30 -7.14 11.73
N ALA A 240 0.55 -8.06 12.18
CA ALA A 240 1.52 -7.79 13.23
C ALA A 240 2.59 -6.75 12.84
N GLU A 241 2.92 -6.61 11.56
CA GLU A 241 3.86 -5.58 11.08
C GLU A 241 3.15 -4.24 10.83
N GLN A 242 1.82 -4.24 10.76
CA GLN A 242 1.00 -3.04 10.52
C GLN A 242 0.65 -2.27 11.81
N MET A 243 1.00 -2.83 12.95
CA MET A 243 0.73 -2.29 14.28
C MET A 243 1.98 -1.64 14.88
#